data_85cf69cdb672b3724e0f33ffa65f4dbe
#
_entry.id   85cf69cdb672b3724e0f33ffa65f4dbe
#
_cell.length_a   1.000
_cell.length_b   1.000
_cell.length_c   1.000
_cell.angle_alpha   90.00
_cell.angle_beta   90.00
_cell.angle_gamma   90.00
#
_symmetry.space_group_name_H-M   'P 1'
#
loop_
_entity.id
_entity.type
_entity.pdbx_description
1 polymer ?
#
loop_
_entity_poly.entity_id
_entity_poly.type
_entity_poly.pdbx_seq_one_letter_code
_entity_poly.pdbx_strand_id
1 'polypeptide(L)'
;MQYARRYPESIRYVRNEKNVGLEENFIRAYHLARGKYIAICEGDDYWLGRKKLQRQVRVMEAHPEFAICFHRTLNYYMHDGSKSLTARERPAVTTLYDLARKNYISNVSCLYRKQPFELPAWMSQVRTYDYAMHLLNACYGKIVFLPQVMAVYRIHGRSVWSESGAEK
;
A
#
# COMPACT_ATOMS: atom_id res chain seq x y z
N MET A 1 8.63 3.11 20.17
CA MET A 1 8.02 4.09 21.10
C MET A 1 8.76 5.42 21.16
N GLN A 2 10.07 5.48 20.96
CA GLN A 2 10.85 6.74 21.07
C GLN A 2 10.33 7.86 20.17
N TYR A 3 10.09 7.58 18.88
CA TYR A 3 9.58 8.59 17.93
C TYR A 3 8.16 9.05 18.24
N ALA A 4 7.26 8.18 18.69
CA ALA A 4 5.90 8.57 19.07
C ALA A 4 5.88 9.51 20.28
N ARG A 5 6.82 9.35 21.22
CA ARG A 5 7.01 10.29 22.33
C ARG A 5 7.59 11.63 21.89
N ARG A 6 8.50 11.61 20.89
CA ARG A 6 9.16 12.80 20.37
C ARG A 6 8.26 13.64 19.46
N TYR A 7 7.32 12.99 18.77
CA TYR A 7 6.43 13.62 17.77
C TYR A 7 4.97 13.20 17.98
N PRO A 8 4.36 13.49 19.16
CA PRO A 8 3.02 13.01 19.50
C PRO A 8 1.93 13.54 18.56
N GLU A 9 2.10 14.76 18.02
CA GLU A 9 1.18 15.37 17.06
C GLU A 9 1.19 14.69 15.68
N SER A 10 2.29 14.03 15.32
CA SER A 10 2.49 13.40 14.01
C SER A 10 2.41 11.89 14.04
N ILE A 11 2.67 11.26 15.19
CA ILE A 11 2.78 9.81 15.32
C ILE A 11 1.83 9.30 16.41
N ARG A 12 0.79 8.62 16.00
CA ARG A 12 -0.11 7.89 16.88
C ARG A 12 0.32 6.44 16.96
N TYR A 13 0.84 6.03 18.11
CA TYR A 13 1.20 4.63 18.37
C TYR A 13 0.04 3.90 19.04
N VAL A 14 -0.37 2.78 18.45
CA VAL A 14 -1.39 1.88 19.00
C VAL A 14 -0.80 0.48 19.06
N ARG A 15 -0.90 -0.17 20.23
CA ARG A 15 -0.44 -1.54 20.46
C ARG A 15 -1.65 -2.40 20.77
N ASN A 16 -1.81 -3.50 20.06
CA ASN A 16 -2.77 -4.53 20.43
C ASN A 16 -2.27 -5.29 21.67
N GLU A 17 -3.17 -5.68 22.58
CA GLU A 17 -2.83 -6.45 23.77
C GLU A 17 -2.34 -7.86 23.42
N LYS A 18 -2.87 -8.43 22.33
CA LYS A 18 -2.49 -9.73 21.79
C LYS A 18 -2.28 -9.65 20.29
N ASN A 19 -1.65 -10.66 19.72
CA ASN A 19 -1.57 -10.80 18.26
C ASN A 19 -2.98 -11.05 17.70
N VAL A 20 -3.46 -10.16 16.86
CA VAL A 20 -4.80 -10.22 16.25
C VAL A 20 -4.78 -10.72 14.80
N GLY A 21 -3.59 -11.03 14.28
CA GLY A 21 -3.39 -11.34 12.86
C GLY A 21 -3.21 -10.10 11.99
N LEU A 22 -2.81 -10.35 10.74
CA LEU A 22 -2.48 -9.31 9.78
C LEU A 22 -3.72 -8.53 9.35
N GLU A 23 -4.77 -9.24 8.97
CA GLU A 23 -6.01 -8.69 8.42
C GLU A 23 -6.72 -7.79 9.44
N GLU A 24 -6.91 -8.29 10.65
CA GLU A 24 -7.57 -7.53 11.72
C GLU A 24 -6.73 -6.31 12.14
N ASN A 25 -5.40 -6.47 12.20
CA ASN A 25 -4.50 -5.34 12.49
C ASN A 25 -4.59 -4.25 11.41
N PHE A 26 -4.68 -4.65 10.14
CA PHE A 26 -4.88 -3.72 9.02
C PHE A 26 -6.22 -2.99 9.14
N ILE A 27 -7.32 -3.71 9.37
CA ILE A 27 -8.67 -3.14 9.52
C ILE A 27 -8.69 -2.09 10.64
N ARG A 28 -8.12 -2.41 11.80
CA ARG A 28 -8.00 -1.47 12.93
C ARG A 28 -7.19 -0.22 12.56
N ALA A 29 -6.05 -0.40 11.90
CA ALA A 29 -5.22 0.73 11.46
C ALA A 29 -5.96 1.61 10.44
N TYR A 30 -6.70 1.01 9.52
CA TYR A 30 -7.50 1.73 8.53
C TYR A 30 -8.58 2.60 9.19
N HIS A 31 -9.31 2.08 10.16
CA HIS A 31 -10.33 2.85 10.91
C HIS A 31 -9.73 4.00 11.73
N LEU A 32 -8.49 3.86 12.18
CA LEU A 32 -7.78 4.91 12.89
C LEU A 32 -7.30 6.05 11.99
N ALA A 33 -7.22 5.83 10.67
CA ALA A 33 -6.76 6.83 9.72
C ALA A 33 -7.79 7.95 9.53
N ARG A 34 -7.38 9.22 9.76
CA ARG A 34 -8.26 10.40 9.67
C ARG A 34 -7.97 11.30 8.47
N GLY A 35 -6.87 11.04 7.76
CA GLY A 35 -6.43 11.86 6.64
C GLY A 35 -7.33 11.75 5.41
N LYS A 36 -7.29 12.77 4.56
CA LYS A 36 -7.89 12.77 3.21
C LYS A 36 -7.28 11.68 2.32
N TYR A 37 -6.03 11.31 2.59
CA TYR A 37 -5.30 10.26 1.91
C TYR A 37 -4.78 9.23 2.90
N ILE A 38 -4.69 7.98 2.44
CA ILE A 38 -4.14 6.85 3.19
C ILE A 38 -2.96 6.28 2.41
N ALA A 39 -1.78 6.23 3.03
CA ALA A 39 -0.60 5.55 2.52
C ALA A 39 -0.19 4.43 3.47
N ILE A 40 0.14 3.28 2.92
CA ILE A 40 0.51 2.10 3.69
C ILE A 40 2.03 1.88 3.56
N CYS A 41 2.65 1.54 4.68
CA CYS A 41 4.02 1.07 4.74
C CYS A 41 4.09 -0.02 5.79
N GLU A 42 4.27 -1.24 5.35
CA GLU A 42 4.40 -2.41 6.22
C GLU A 42 5.75 -2.40 6.93
N GLY A 43 5.86 -3.10 8.05
CA GLY A 43 7.04 -3.02 8.92
C GLY A 43 8.32 -3.61 8.32
N ASP A 44 8.20 -4.41 7.28
CA ASP A 44 9.27 -5.02 6.51
C ASP A 44 9.70 -4.20 5.28
N ASP A 45 8.94 -3.15 4.92
CA ASP A 45 9.20 -2.27 3.80
C ASP A 45 9.67 -0.88 4.23
N TYR A 46 10.13 -0.07 3.28
CA TYR A 46 10.46 1.33 3.55
C TYR A 46 10.36 2.25 2.33
N TRP A 47 10.08 3.52 2.60
CA TRP A 47 10.03 4.56 1.58
C TRP A 47 11.40 5.17 1.31
N LEU A 48 11.67 5.44 0.03
CA LEU A 48 12.84 6.14 -0.43
C LEU A 48 12.56 7.64 -0.56
N GLY A 49 13.33 8.44 0.16
CA GLY A 49 13.29 9.89 0.06
C GLY A 49 12.06 10.55 0.70
N ARG A 50 12.22 11.83 1.00
CA ARG A 50 11.24 12.62 1.77
C ARG A 50 10.07 13.14 0.93
N LYS A 51 10.13 13.02 -0.40
CA LYS A 51 9.16 13.64 -1.32
C LYS A 51 8.08 12.69 -1.85
N LYS A 52 8.08 11.41 -1.44
CA LYS A 52 7.13 10.41 -1.94
C LYS A 52 5.69 10.89 -1.78
N LEU A 53 5.25 11.10 -0.55
CA LEU A 53 3.87 11.50 -0.25
C LEU A 53 3.51 12.84 -0.91
N GLN A 54 4.41 13.82 -0.84
CA GLN A 54 4.18 15.13 -1.44
C GLN A 54 3.93 15.05 -2.96
N ARG A 55 4.68 14.19 -3.67
CA ARG A 55 4.51 13.98 -5.12
C ARG A 55 3.17 13.32 -5.43
N GLN A 56 2.84 12.26 -4.71
CA GLN A 56 1.58 11.55 -4.89
C GLN A 56 0.38 12.45 -4.57
N VAL A 57 0.40 13.14 -3.44
CA VAL A 57 -0.66 14.09 -3.06
C VAL A 57 -0.83 15.19 -4.11
N ARG A 58 0.26 15.77 -4.63
CA ARG A 58 0.17 16.79 -5.67
C ARG A 58 -0.59 16.29 -6.91
N VAL A 59 -0.31 15.06 -7.36
CA VAL A 59 -1.01 14.46 -8.50
C VAL A 59 -2.48 14.22 -8.17
N MET A 60 -2.78 13.68 -6.98
CA MET A 60 -4.14 13.41 -6.55
C MET A 60 -4.97 14.68 -6.35
N GLU A 61 -4.36 15.79 -5.90
CA GLU A 61 -5.06 17.07 -5.76
C GLU A 61 -5.34 17.72 -7.13
N ALA A 62 -4.44 17.59 -8.08
CA ALA A 62 -4.62 18.12 -9.44
C ALA A 62 -5.65 17.31 -10.25
N HIS A 63 -5.96 16.08 -9.86
CA HIS A 63 -6.78 15.14 -10.60
C HIS A 63 -7.79 14.44 -9.68
N PRO A 64 -8.98 15.03 -9.45
CA PRO A 64 -10.01 14.47 -8.58
C PRO A 64 -10.54 13.10 -9.03
N GLU A 65 -10.41 12.78 -10.31
CA GLU A 65 -10.83 11.50 -10.91
C GLU A 65 -9.95 10.31 -10.50
N PHE A 66 -8.79 10.54 -9.85
CA PHE A 66 -7.95 9.46 -9.37
C PHE A 66 -8.31 9.04 -7.94
N ALA A 67 -8.58 7.75 -7.77
CA ALA A 67 -8.81 7.13 -6.47
C ALA A 67 -7.51 6.54 -5.89
N ILE A 68 -6.60 6.09 -6.75
CA ILE A 68 -5.33 5.47 -6.37
C ILE A 68 -4.18 6.14 -7.13
N CYS A 69 -3.11 6.47 -6.41
CA CYS A 69 -1.82 6.82 -6.98
C CYS A 69 -0.77 5.84 -6.47
N PHE A 70 -0.07 5.17 -7.39
CA PHE A 70 1.02 4.27 -7.03
C PHE A 70 2.27 4.56 -7.85
N HIS A 71 3.39 3.98 -7.47
CA HIS A 71 4.66 4.23 -8.14
C HIS A 71 5.50 2.95 -8.29
N ARG A 72 6.57 3.05 -9.05
CA ARG A 72 7.53 1.96 -9.21
C ARG A 72 8.24 1.66 -7.88
N THR A 73 8.44 0.38 -7.59
CA THR A 73 9.21 -0.08 -6.42
C THR A 73 10.49 -0.79 -6.84
N LEU A 74 11.46 -0.76 -5.95
CA LEU A 74 12.63 -1.63 -5.98
C LEU A 74 12.32 -2.86 -5.13
N ASN A 75 12.30 -4.05 -5.74
CA ASN A 75 12.25 -5.31 -5.03
C ASN A 75 13.66 -5.63 -4.53
N TYR A 76 13.79 -5.94 -3.25
CA TYR A 76 15.03 -6.34 -2.62
C TYR A 76 14.90 -7.75 -2.05
N TYR A 77 15.60 -8.70 -2.66
CA TYR A 77 15.59 -10.10 -2.26
C TYR A 77 16.62 -10.31 -1.15
N MET A 78 16.14 -10.56 0.06
CA MET A 78 16.99 -10.62 1.25
C MET A 78 17.85 -11.89 1.32
N HIS A 79 17.51 -12.95 0.57
CA HIS A 79 18.24 -14.21 0.58
C HIS A 79 19.57 -14.15 -0.18
N ASP A 80 19.69 -13.32 -1.20
CA ASP A 80 20.87 -13.20 -2.06
C ASP A 80 21.33 -11.75 -2.29
N GLY A 81 20.60 -10.77 -1.76
CA GLY A 81 20.89 -9.35 -1.92
C GLY A 81 20.57 -8.79 -3.31
N SER A 82 19.99 -9.59 -4.20
CA SER A 82 19.63 -9.14 -5.55
C SER A 82 18.51 -8.11 -5.54
N LYS A 83 18.41 -7.36 -6.64
CA LYS A 83 17.43 -6.27 -6.79
C LYS A 83 16.80 -6.33 -8.16
N SER A 84 15.49 -6.07 -8.21
CA SER A 84 14.75 -5.90 -9.46
C SER A 84 13.78 -4.72 -9.36
N LEU A 85 13.42 -4.13 -10.48
CA LEU A 85 12.37 -3.11 -10.52
C LEU A 85 11.03 -3.76 -10.84
N THR A 86 9.97 -3.34 -10.15
CA THR A 86 8.62 -3.64 -10.61
C THR A 86 8.41 -3.02 -11.99
N ALA A 87 7.58 -3.65 -12.81
CA ALA A 87 7.40 -3.46 -14.25
C ALA A 87 7.89 -2.11 -14.82
N ARG A 88 8.70 -2.17 -15.87
CA ARG A 88 9.35 -1.00 -16.47
C ARG A 88 8.38 -0.11 -17.23
N GLU A 89 7.38 -0.69 -17.89
CA GLU A 89 6.42 0.01 -18.74
C GLU A 89 4.99 -0.32 -18.32
N ARG A 90 4.21 0.72 -18.11
CA ARG A 90 2.78 0.66 -17.83
C ARG A 90 2.09 1.88 -18.39
N PRO A 91 0.82 1.77 -18.76
CA PRO A 91 -0.01 2.94 -18.99
C PRO A 91 0.03 3.86 -17.77
N ALA A 92 0.12 5.17 -18.00
CA ALA A 92 0.14 6.16 -16.92
C ALA A 92 -1.17 6.17 -16.12
N VAL A 93 -2.27 5.81 -16.77
CA VAL A 93 -3.60 5.73 -16.15
C VAL A 93 -4.24 4.39 -16.51
N THR A 94 -4.79 3.74 -15.51
CA THR A 94 -5.52 2.46 -15.62
C THR A 94 -6.84 2.53 -14.85
N THR A 95 -7.62 1.47 -14.96
CA THR A 95 -8.97 1.37 -14.39
C THR A 95 -9.13 0.13 -13.51
N LEU A 96 -10.28 0.01 -12.86
CA LEU A 96 -10.69 -1.20 -12.14
C LEU A 96 -10.58 -2.46 -13.03
N TYR A 97 -10.98 -2.37 -14.31
CA TYR A 97 -10.94 -3.51 -15.23
C TYR A 97 -9.51 -4.02 -15.49
N ASP A 98 -8.56 -3.10 -15.62
CA ASP A 98 -7.15 -3.44 -15.80
C ASP A 98 -6.60 -4.11 -14.52
N LEU A 99 -6.97 -3.58 -13.36
CA LEU A 99 -6.55 -4.11 -12.07
C LEU A 99 -7.18 -5.49 -11.79
N ALA A 100 -8.44 -5.70 -12.13
CA ALA A 100 -9.14 -6.97 -11.92
C ALA A 100 -8.54 -8.13 -12.74
N ARG A 101 -7.90 -7.84 -13.87
CA ARG A 101 -7.20 -8.84 -14.67
C ARG A 101 -5.90 -9.33 -14.04
N LYS A 102 -5.20 -8.44 -13.34
CA LYS A 102 -3.92 -8.75 -12.70
C LYS A 102 -3.60 -7.70 -11.64
N ASN A 103 -3.27 -8.15 -10.41
CA ASN A 103 -2.68 -7.25 -9.43
C ASN A 103 -1.27 -6.83 -9.91
N TYR A 104 -1.07 -5.53 -10.01
CA TYR A 104 0.20 -4.94 -10.43
C TYR A 104 0.68 -3.85 -9.46
N ILE A 105 -0.01 -3.64 -8.38
CA ILE A 105 0.26 -2.58 -7.42
C ILE A 105 0.96 -3.18 -6.21
N SER A 106 2.16 -2.71 -5.91
CA SER A 106 2.82 -3.04 -4.64
C SER A 106 2.23 -2.17 -3.53
N ASN A 107 1.79 -2.77 -2.43
CA ASN A 107 1.10 -2.10 -1.34
C ASN A 107 1.89 -0.89 -0.79
N VAL A 108 3.20 -1.04 -0.57
CA VAL A 108 4.11 0.01 -0.10
C VAL A 108 4.18 1.24 -1.02
N SER A 109 3.76 1.10 -2.30
CA SER A 109 3.77 2.19 -3.28
C SER A 109 2.50 3.03 -3.28
N CYS A 110 1.41 2.54 -2.69
CA CYS A 110 0.09 3.14 -2.80
C CYS A 110 -0.09 4.42 -2.00
N LEU A 111 -0.94 5.28 -2.54
CA LEU A 111 -1.67 6.33 -1.87
C LEU A 111 -3.12 6.26 -2.35
N TYR A 112 -4.07 6.06 -1.44
CA TYR A 112 -5.50 6.10 -1.71
C TYR A 112 -6.08 7.45 -1.36
N ARG A 113 -7.03 7.95 -2.15
CA ARG A 113 -7.99 8.94 -1.69
C ARG A 113 -8.96 8.22 -0.77
N LYS A 114 -9.08 8.66 0.48
CA LYS A 114 -10.01 8.03 1.43
C LYS A 114 -11.44 8.14 0.90
N GLN A 115 -12.06 7.01 0.66
CA GLN A 115 -13.42 6.90 0.15
C GLN A 115 -14.44 6.76 1.29
N PRO A 116 -15.72 7.13 1.06
CA PRO A 116 -16.77 7.06 2.07
C PRO A 116 -17.40 5.67 2.18
N PHE A 117 -16.60 4.60 2.04
CA PHE A 117 -17.08 3.24 2.26
C PHE A 117 -16.59 2.68 3.60
N GLU A 118 -17.41 1.83 4.18
CA GLU A 118 -16.98 0.96 5.29
C GLU A 118 -16.33 -0.30 4.74
N LEU A 119 -15.33 -0.81 5.45
CA LEU A 119 -14.69 -2.06 5.03
C LEU A 119 -15.72 -3.20 5.15
N PRO A 120 -15.94 -3.98 4.07
CA PRO A 120 -16.87 -5.09 4.09
C PRO A 120 -16.47 -6.14 5.14
N ALA A 121 -17.45 -6.79 5.77
CA ALA A 121 -17.21 -7.81 6.80
C ALA A 121 -16.34 -8.98 6.30
N TRP A 122 -16.44 -9.33 5.01
CA TRP A 122 -15.62 -10.39 4.40
C TRP A 122 -14.13 -10.02 4.31
N MET A 123 -13.76 -8.77 4.51
CA MET A 123 -12.37 -8.31 4.41
C MET A 123 -11.44 -9.03 5.39
N SER A 124 -11.94 -9.41 6.57
CA SER A 124 -11.21 -10.20 7.56
C SER A 124 -10.94 -11.66 7.15
N GLN A 125 -11.58 -12.13 6.07
CA GLN A 125 -11.46 -13.49 5.57
C GLN A 125 -10.57 -13.60 4.33
N VAL A 126 -10.06 -12.48 3.82
CA VAL A 126 -9.30 -12.41 2.57
C VAL A 126 -7.81 -12.31 2.87
N ARG A 127 -7.03 -13.32 2.50
CA ARG A 127 -5.57 -13.32 2.66
C ARG A 127 -4.84 -12.20 1.91
N THR A 128 -5.40 -11.75 0.79
CA THR A 128 -4.84 -10.68 -0.06
C THR A 128 -5.57 -9.36 0.18
N TYR A 129 -5.61 -8.93 1.44
CA TYR A 129 -6.34 -7.72 1.84
C TYR A 129 -5.88 -6.47 1.07
N ASP A 130 -4.61 -6.38 0.71
CA ASP A 130 -4.04 -5.31 -0.10
C ASP A 130 -4.69 -5.24 -1.49
N TYR A 131 -4.81 -6.38 -2.19
CA TYR A 131 -5.48 -6.45 -3.48
C TYR A 131 -6.97 -6.12 -3.37
N ALA A 132 -7.65 -6.64 -2.36
CA ALA A 132 -9.05 -6.30 -2.10
C ALA A 132 -9.21 -4.78 -1.86
N MET A 133 -8.32 -4.15 -1.10
CA MET A 133 -8.31 -2.70 -0.90
C MET A 133 -8.07 -1.93 -2.20
N HIS A 134 -7.17 -2.40 -3.06
CA HIS A 134 -6.96 -1.79 -4.37
C HIS A 134 -8.23 -1.83 -5.21
N LEU A 135 -8.92 -2.98 -5.27
CA LEU A 135 -10.17 -3.12 -6.02
C LEU A 135 -11.28 -2.23 -5.47
N LEU A 136 -11.49 -2.23 -4.15
CA LEU A 136 -12.50 -1.38 -3.50
C LEU A 136 -12.28 0.11 -3.80
N ASN A 137 -11.03 0.59 -3.70
CA ASN A 137 -10.73 1.98 -4.03
C ASN A 137 -10.87 2.28 -5.53
N ALA A 138 -10.51 1.34 -6.41
CA ALA A 138 -10.62 1.50 -7.85
C ALA A 138 -12.08 1.59 -8.35
N CYS A 139 -13.06 1.16 -7.55
CA CYS A 139 -14.48 1.40 -7.83
C CYS A 139 -14.84 2.89 -7.81
N TYR A 140 -14.07 3.73 -7.17
CA TYR A 140 -14.35 5.16 -6.98
C TYR A 140 -13.57 6.09 -7.93
N GLY A 141 -12.73 5.55 -8.80
CA GLY A 141 -11.99 6.36 -9.76
C GLY A 141 -10.84 5.62 -10.41
N LYS A 142 -10.12 6.34 -11.26
CA LYS A 142 -9.00 5.82 -12.01
C LYS A 142 -7.76 5.63 -11.12
N ILE A 143 -6.79 4.91 -11.67
CA ILE A 143 -5.53 4.57 -11.03
C ILE A 143 -4.42 5.26 -11.81
N VAL A 144 -3.58 6.07 -11.15
CA VAL A 144 -2.45 6.74 -11.78
C VAL A 144 -1.12 6.13 -11.33
N PHE A 145 -0.23 5.92 -12.31
CA PHE A 145 1.12 5.41 -12.12
C PHE A 145 2.18 6.50 -12.22
N LEU A 146 3.11 6.54 -11.27
CA LEU A 146 4.29 7.39 -11.30
C LEU A 146 5.54 6.53 -11.58
N PRO A 147 6.36 6.86 -12.59
CA PRO A 147 7.50 6.02 -13.00
C PRO A 147 8.70 6.07 -12.04
N GLN A 148 8.69 6.97 -11.05
CA GLN A 148 9.78 7.10 -10.10
C GLN A 148 9.79 5.93 -9.10
N VAL A 149 10.97 5.46 -8.74
CA VAL A 149 11.18 4.50 -7.65
C VAL A 149 11.19 5.26 -6.33
N MET A 150 10.19 5.04 -5.48
CA MET A 150 10.06 5.78 -4.21
C MET A 150 9.84 4.86 -2.99
N ALA A 151 9.91 3.54 -3.16
CA ALA A 151 9.90 2.58 -2.06
C ALA A 151 10.72 1.33 -2.40
N VAL A 152 11.12 0.63 -1.35
CA VAL A 152 11.71 -0.71 -1.43
C VAL A 152 10.71 -1.70 -0.85
N TYR A 153 10.40 -2.73 -1.64
CA TYR A 153 9.66 -3.90 -1.23
C TYR A 153 10.65 -5.01 -0.90
N ARG A 154 10.71 -5.43 0.37
CA ARG A 154 11.63 -6.45 0.83
C ARG A 154 11.00 -7.84 0.71
N ILE A 155 11.66 -8.73 -0.04
CA ILE A 155 11.23 -10.11 -0.23
C ILE A 155 12.09 -11.01 0.66
N HIS A 156 11.46 -11.62 1.66
CA HIS A 156 12.10 -12.52 2.61
C HIS A 156 11.27 -13.80 2.78
N GLY A 157 11.92 -14.91 3.16
CA GLY A 157 11.29 -16.22 3.24
C GLY A 157 10.23 -16.42 4.34
N ARG A 158 9.96 -15.39 5.15
CA ARG A 158 8.96 -15.39 6.23
C ARG A 158 7.78 -14.48 5.94
N SER A 159 7.57 -14.09 4.70
CA SER A 159 6.40 -13.30 4.32
C SER A 159 5.18 -14.21 4.18
N VAL A 160 3.98 -13.66 4.41
CA VAL A 160 2.70 -14.37 4.20
C VAL A 160 2.61 -14.96 2.79
N TRP A 161 3.21 -14.31 1.81
CA TRP A 161 3.29 -14.77 0.42
C TRP A 161 4.24 -15.96 0.23
N SER A 162 5.40 -15.98 0.90
CA SER A 162 6.35 -17.08 0.77
C SER A 162 5.89 -18.34 1.51
N GLU A 163 5.09 -18.22 2.56
CA GLU A 163 4.51 -19.34 3.31
C GLU A 163 3.30 -19.97 2.61
N SER A 164 2.63 -19.24 1.73
CA SER A 164 1.41 -19.72 1.04
C SER A 164 1.67 -20.63 -0.15
N GLY A 165 2.93 -20.92 -0.52
CA GLY A 165 3.25 -21.80 -1.65
C GLY A 165 2.72 -21.31 -3.00
N ALA A 166 2.34 -20.05 -3.11
CA ALA A 166 1.92 -19.43 -4.35
C ALA A 166 3.14 -19.26 -5.26
N GLU A 167 3.50 -20.35 -5.93
CA GLU A 167 4.40 -20.32 -7.07
C GLU A 167 3.84 -19.41 -8.17
N LYS A 168 4.74 -18.73 -8.80
CA LYS A 168 4.74 -17.71 -9.84
C LYS A 168 3.74 -17.87 -10.98
#